data_ca065a9b6b4773b7c1ffe36a192181c6
#
_entry.id   ca065a9b6b4773b7c1ffe36a192181c6
#
_cell.length_a   1.000
_cell.length_b   1.000
_cell.length_c   1.000
_cell.angle_alpha   90.00
_cell.angle_beta   90.00
_cell.angle_gamma   90.00
#
_symmetry.space_group_name_H-M   'P 1'
#
loop_
_entity.id
_entity.type
_entity.pdbx_description
1 polymer ?
#
loop_
_entity_poly.entity_id
_entity_poly.type
_entity_poly.pdbx_seq_one_letter_code
_entity_poly.pdbx_strand_id
1 'polypeptide(L)'
;MALLAFDVAGNACSAAVWSGGRVVSHLYEEMERGQAERLAPMLQSVMDRAALAFSQLQIIGVTVGPGSFTGIRIGLSMAKTLALAIGRPLYGVTTFELQMAVLPPAVWRDGAVMIVLETKRDDFYVQMYGSNQRPLGPAAAVSSQALASYATDLTSSKDTLTLAGDGVKRAFNEMENKLGLRLYRQESAAPDARDLARLVVAEAGRI
;
A
#
# COMPACT_ATOMS: atom_id res chain seq x y z
N MET A 1 8.96 -15.83 13.90
CA MET A 1 7.59 -15.29 13.67
C MET A 1 7.09 -15.77 12.31
N ALA A 2 5.85 -16.33 12.29
CA ALA A 2 5.14 -16.70 11.06
C ALA A 2 3.99 -15.69 10.84
N LEU A 3 3.86 -15.16 9.62
CA LEU A 3 2.89 -14.14 9.26
C LEU A 3 2.29 -14.48 7.88
N LEU A 4 0.98 -14.30 7.74
CA LEU A 4 0.29 -14.29 6.46
C LEU A 4 -0.11 -12.85 6.13
N ALA A 5 0.32 -12.36 4.97
CA ALA A 5 -0.08 -11.06 4.45
C ALA A 5 -0.83 -11.24 3.12
N PHE A 6 -1.83 -10.38 2.87
CA PHE A 6 -2.51 -10.35 1.58
C PHE A 6 -3.10 -8.99 1.26
N ASP A 7 -3.15 -8.69 -0.04
CA ASP A 7 -3.67 -7.45 -0.59
C ASP A 7 -4.60 -7.71 -1.76
N VAL A 8 -5.75 -7.07 -1.73
CA VAL A 8 -6.77 -7.05 -2.77
C VAL A 8 -7.36 -5.64 -2.95
N ALA A 9 -6.66 -4.63 -2.48
CA ALA A 9 -7.12 -3.23 -2.53
C ALA A 9 -6.94 -2.58 -3.91
N GLY A 10 -6.09 -3.15 -4.77
CA GLY A 10 -5.81 -2.68 -6.13
C GLY A 10 -6.40 -3.58 -7.22
N ASN A 11 -5.79 -3.50 -8.41
CA ASN A 11 -6.11 -4.34 -9.57
C ASN A 11 -5.32 -5.66 -9.56
N ALA A 12 -5.19 -6.26 -8.38
CA ALA A 12 -4.52 -7.54 -8.19
C ALA A 12 -5.10 -8.28 -6.98
N CYS A 13 -4.78 -9.55 -6.89
CA CYS A 13 -4.90 -10.36 -5.69
C CYS A 13 -3.51 -10.91 -5.37
N SER A 14 -3.02 -10.66 -4.18
CA SER A 14 -1.71 -11.16 -3.76
C SER A 14 -1.73 -11.67 -2.33
N ALA A 15 -0.90 -12.70 -2.07
CA ALA A 15 -0.73 -13.28 -0.76
C ALA A 15 0.72 -13.72 -0.56
N ALA A 16 1.23 -13.58 0.67
CA ALA A 16 2.58 -13.98 1.03
C ALA A 16 2.63 -14.54 2.45
N VAL A 17 3.47 -15.55 2.64
CA VAL A 17 3.79 -16.10 3.96
C VAL A 17 5.23 -15.71 4.29
N TRP A 18 5.39 -15.09 5.44
CA TRP A 18 6.70 -14.79 6.04
C TRP A 18 6.98 -15.79 7.14
N SER A 19 8.16 -16.40 7.14
CA SER A 19 8.63 -17.28 8.21
C SER A 19 10.16 -17.35 8.19
N GLY A 20 10.77 -17.55 9.35
CA GLY A 20 12.22 -17.69 9.44
C GLY A 20 13.02 -16.48 8.92
N GLY A 21 12.49 -15.27 9.04
CA GLY A 21 13.19 -14.04 8.63
C GLY A 21 13.03 -13.67 7.14
N ARG A 22 12.21 -14.38 6.37
CA ARG A 22 12.02 -14.15 4.93
C ARG A 22 10.62 -14.52 4.44
N VAL A 23 10.25 -14.03 3.26
CA VAL A 23 9.08 -14.54 2.53
C VAL A 23 9.40 -15.95 2.03
N VAL A 24 8.63 -16.95 2.48
CA VAL A 24 8.81 -18.37 2.13
C VAL A 24 7.83 -18.84 1.06
N SER A 25 6.73 -18.15 0.87
CA SER A 25 5.74 -18.41 -0.18
C SER A 25 5.08 -17.12 -0.61
N HIS A 26 4.75 -17.01 -1.90
CA HIS A 26 4.11 -15.84 -2.48
C HIS A 26 3.33 -16.22 -3.74
N LEU A 27 2.18 -15.57 -3.91
CA LEU A 27 1.38 -15.57 -5.14
C LEU A 27 0.92 -14.15 -5.45
N TYR A 28 0.91 -13.81 -6.73
CA TYR A 28 0.42 -12.56 -7.27
C TYR A 28 -0.33 -12.82 -8.57
N GLU A 29 -1.50 -12.25 -8.72
CA GLU A 29 -2.31 -12.35 -9.94
C GLU A 29 -2.93 -10.98 -10.22
N GLU A 30 -2.65 -10.45 -11.41
CA GLU A 30 -3.34 -9.26 -11.90
C GLU A 30 -4.78 -9.61 -12.21
N MET A 31 -5.72 -8.80 -11.70
CA MET A 31 -7.13 -8.99 -11.97
C MET A 31 -7.94 -7.72 -11.64
N GLU A 32 -8.85 -7.38 -12.52
CA GLU A 32 -9.79 -6.28 -12.30
C GLU A 32 -11.04 -6.74 -11.51
N ARG A 33 -11.36 -8.02 -11.59
CA ARG A 33 -12.54 -8.64 -10.97
C ARG A 33 -12.21 -10.08 -10.57
N GLY A 34 -13.02 -10.65 -9.67
CA GLY A 34 -12.85 -12.04 -9.23
C GLY A 34 -12.03 -12.23 -7.96
N GLN A 35 -11.66 -11.12 -7.28
CA GLN A 35 -10.88 -11.20 -6.03
C GLN A 35 -11.59 -12.01 -4.94
N ALA A 36 -12.93 -11.97 -4.88
CA ALA A 36 -13.70 -12.70 -3.88
C ALA A 36 -13.55 -14.22 -4.01
N GLU A 37 -13.64 -14.72 -5.24
CA GLU A 37 -13.53 -16.14 -5.56
C GLU A 37 -12.07 -16.61 -5.48
N ARG A 38 -11.13 -15.70 -5.76
CA ARG A 38 -9.72 -16.04 -5.86
C ARG A 38 -8.97 -16.00 -4.54
N LEU A 39 -9.34 -15.12 -3.61
CA LEU A 39 -8.56 -14.88 -2.40
C LEU A 39 -8.42 -16.13 -1.53
N ALA A 40 -9.51 -16.80 -1.19
CA ALA A 40 -9.46 -17.97 -0.30
C ALA A 40 -8.61 -19.13 -0.87
N PRO A 41 -8.76 -19.54 -2.14
CA PRO A 41 -7.86 -20.51 -2.76
C PRO A 41 -6.40 -20.07 -2.80
N MET A 42 -6.13 -18.76 -3.00
CA MET A 42 -4.77 -18.23 -3.00
C MET A 42 -4.13 -18.31 -1.62
N LEU A 43 -4.86 -17.95 -0.55
CA LEU A 43 -4.39 -18.07 0.82
C LEU A 43 -4.05 -19.52 1.18
N GLN A 44 -4.92 -20.48 0.82
CA GLN A 44 -4.64 -21.90 1.02
C GLN A 44 -3.37 -22.32 0.28
N SER A 45 -3.23 -21.92 -0.99
CA SER A 45 -2.08 -22.30 -1.82
C SER A 45 -0.76 -21.75 -1.27
N VAL A 46 -0.71 -20.51 -0.74
CA VAL A 46 0.53 -19.98 -0.16
C VAL A 46 0.88 -20.65 1.16
N MET A 47 -0.11 -21.05 1.97
CA MET A 47 0.10 -21.78 3.20
C MET A 47 0.62 -23.20 2.93
N ASP A 48 0.03 -23.90 1.96
CA ASP A 48 0.47 -25.26 1.56
C ASP A 48 1.92 -25.24 1.05
N ARG A 49 2.27 -24.26 0.18
CA ARG A 49 3.64 -24.07 -0.33
C ARG A 49 4.64 -23.71 0.77
N ALA A 50 4.19 -23.00 1.81
CA ALA A 50 5.00 -22.70 2.97
C ALA A 50 5.14 -23.89 3.94
N ALA A 51 4.40 -24.97 3.72
CA ALA A 51 4.28 -26.12 4.63
C ALA A 51 3.91 -25.70 6.07
N LEU A 52 3.00 -24.72 6.21
CA LEU A 52 2.53 -24.19 7.49
C LEU A 52 1.01 -24.35 7.61
N ALA A 53 0.54 -24.74 8.79
CA ALA A 53 -0.87 -24.67 9.13
C ALA A 53 -1.26 -23.23 9.55
N PHE A 54 -2.51 -22.81 9.31
CA PHE A 54 -3.00 -21.50 9.76
C PHE A 54 -2.84 -21.27 11.27
N SER A 55 -2.96 -22.33 12.08
CA SER A 55 -2.77 -22.27 13.52
C SER A 55 -1.34 -21.93 13.97
N GLN A 56 -0.35 -22.06 13.09
CA GLN A 56 1.04 -21.70 13.35
C GLN A 56 1.34 -20.22 13.08
N LEU A 57 0.40 -19.51 12.44
CA LEU A 57 0.52 -18.07 12.23
C LEU A 57 0.46 -17.33 13.58
N GLN A 58 1.24 -16.27 13.68
CA GLN A 58 1.31 -15.39 14.85
C GLN A 58 0.64 -14.04 14.61
N ILE A 59 0.52 -13.64 13.32
CA ILE A 59 -0.08 -12.38 12.92
C ILE A 59 -0.64 -12.49 11.49
N ILE A 60 -1.68 -11.71 11.20
CA ILE A 60 -2.21 -11.53 9.85
C ILE A 60 -2.04 -10.07 9.45
N GLY A 61 -1.51 -9.81 8.26
CA GLY A 61 -1.38 -8.50 7.65
C GLY A 61 -2.37 -8.31 6.51
N VAL A 62 -3.03 -7.14 6.43
CA VAL A 62 -3.94 -6.81 5.34
C VAL A 62 -3.87 -5.34 4.99
N THR A 63 -4.02 -5.01 3.70
CA THR A 63 -4.17 -3.62 3.25
C THR A 63 -5.57 -3.13 3.57
N VAL A 64 -5.66 -1.96 4.23
CA VAL A 64 -6.92 -1.36 4.68
C VAL A 64 -7.43 -0.23 3.77
N GLY A 65 -6.72 0.06 2.69
CA GLY A 65 -7.04 1.12 1.74
C GLY A 65 -6.22 2.40 1.93
N PRO A 66 -6.54 3.43 1.15
CA PRO A 66 -7.60 3.51 0.15
C PRO A 66 -7.34 2.65 -1.09
N GLY A 67 -8.41 2.40 -1.86
CA GLY A 67 -8.36 1.58 -3.08
C GLY A 67 -9.74 1.09 -3.49
N SER A 68 -9.79 -0.07 -4.16
CA SER A 68 -11.04 -0.71 -4.57
C SER A 68 -11.97 -0.95 -3.38
N PHE A 69 -13.13 -0.31 -3.37
CA PHE A 69 -14.11 -0.45 -2.30
C PHE A 69 -14.54 -1.91 -2.03
N THR A 70 -14.74 -2.67 -3.10
CA THR A 70 -15.08 -4.09 -3.02
C THR A 70 -13.88 -4.90 -2.53
N GLY A 71 -12.70 -4.67 -3.11
CA GLY A 71 -11.47 -5.37 -2.74
C GLY A 71 -11.12 -5.20 -1.27
N ILE A 72 -11.15 -3.97 -0.76
CA ILE A 72 -10.88 -3.67 0.66
C ILE A 72 -11.83 -4.44 1.58
N ARG A 73 -13.13 -4.48 1.25
CA ARG A 73 -14.11 -5.23 2.06
C ARG A 73 -13.89 -6.73 2.04
N ILE A 74 -13.55 -7.29 0.88
CA ILE A 74 -13.19 -8.71 0.74
C ILE A 74 -11.98 -9.02 1.61
N GLY A 75 -10.90 -8.24 1.46
CA GLY A 75 -9.67 -8.41 2.23
C GLY A 75 -9.89 -8.31 3.73
N LEU A 76 -10.54 -7.24 4.19
CA LEU A 76 -10.81 -7.03 5.61
C LEU A 76 -11.74 -8.09 6.21
N SER A 77 -12.77 -8.55 5.49
CA SER A 77 -13.64 -9.62 5.96
C SER A 77 -12.88 -10.92 6.13
N MET A 78 -12.08 -11.30 5.14
CA MET A 78 -11.22 -12.48 5.20
C MET A 78 -10.21 -12.39 6.34
N ALA A 79 -9.52 -11.25 6.48
CA ALA A 79 -8.52 -11.04 7.51
C ALA A 79 -9.10 -11.13 8.92
N LYS A 80 -10.25 -10.49 9.16
CA LYS A 80 -10.96 -10.54 10.45
C LYS A 80 -11.43 -11.95 10.77
N THR A 81 -11.99 -12.66 9.80
CA THR A 81 -12.46 -14.04 9.97
C THR A 81 -11.31 -14.98 10.34
N LEU A 82 -10.20 -14.90 9.60
CA LEU A 82 -9.02 -15.72 9.89
C LEU A 82 -8.42 -15.37 11.26
N ALA A 83 -8.23 -14.09 11.56
CA ALA A 83 -7.68 -13.63 12.82
C ALA A 83 -8.50 -14.13 14.01
N LEU A 84 -9.83 -14.04 13.91
CA LEU A 84 -10.76 -14.55 14.92
C LEU A 84 -10.68 -16.08 15.06
N ALA A 85 -10.69 -16.80 13.93
CA ALA A 85 -10.67 -18.26 13.92
C ALA A 85 -9.41 -18.87 14.54
N ILE A 86 -8.26 -18.22 14.36
CA ILE A 86 -6.97 -18.70 14.89
C ILE A 86 -6.55 -18.00 16.20
N GLY A 87 -7.32 -17.02 16.68
CA GLY A 87 -7.01 -16.26 17.91
C GLY A 87 -5.72 -15.45 17.80
N ARG A 88 -5.47 -14.80 16.66
CA ARG A 88 -4.23 -14.04 16.40
C ARG A 88 -4.51 -12.58 16.05
N PRO A 89 -3.56 -11.67 16.35
CA PRO A 89 -3.71 -10.25 16.01
C PRO A 89 -3.76 -10.04 14.49
N LEU A 90 -4.53 -9.01 14.12
CA LEU A 90 -4.65 -8.49 12.77
C LEU A 90 -3.93 -7.14 12.68
N TYR A 91 -3.06 -6.98 11.69
CA TYR A 91 -2.37 -5.74 11.40
C TYR A 91 -2.85 -5.14 10.08
N GLY A 92 -3.41 -3.94 10.15
CA GLY A 92 -3.87 -3.19 8.99
C GLY A 92 -2.80 -2.19 8.54
N VAL A 93 -2.50 -2.17 7.24
CA VAL A 93 -1.58 -1.22 6.62
C VAL A 93 -2.33 -0.42 5.56
N THR A 94 -2.16 0.88 5.53
CA THR A 94 -2.75 1.70 4.47
C THR A 94 -2.03 1.48 3.14
N THR A 95 -2.73 1.68 2.04
CA THR A 95 -2.12 1.63 0.70
C THR A 95 -1.03 2.70 0.56
N PHE A 96 -1.17 3.83 1.25
CA PHE A 96 -0.16 4.89 1.26
C PHE A 96 1.14 4.44 1.94
N GLU A 97 1.05 3.84 3.14
CA GLU A 97 2.21 3.29 3.86
C GLU A 97 2.91 2.22 3.04
N LEU A 98 2.12 1.34 2.40
CA LEU A 98 2.65 0.28 1.56
C LEU A 98 3.36 0.84 0.32
N GLN A 99 2.79 1.83 -0.36
CA GLN A 99 3.42 2.52 -1.48
C GLN A 99 4.70 3.24 -1.05
N MET A 100 4.68 3.93 0.08
CA MET A 100 5.85 4.64 0.61
C MET A 100 7.00 3.69 0.97
N ALA A 101 6.68 2.52 1.52
CA ALA A 101 7.66 1.54 1.97
C ALA A 101 8.49 0.91 0.83
N VAL A 102 7.97 0.88 -0.40
CA VAL A 102 8.68 0.32 -1.56
C VAL A 102 9.52 1.34 -2.32
N LEU A 103 9.40 2.63 -1.98
CA LEU A 103 10.18 3.67 -2.64
C LEU A 103 11.65 3.61 -2.23
N PRO A 104 12.59 3.71 -3.20
CA PRO A 104 14.00 3.75 -2.89
C PRO A 104 14.35 5.01 -2.09
N PRO A 105 15.33 4.95 -1.18
CA PRO A 105 15.73 6.09 -0.33
C PRO A 105 16.06 7.36 -1.09
N ALA A 106 16.58 7.27 -2.30
CA ALA A 106 16.88 8.42 -3.14
C ALA A 106 15.65 9.27 -3.50
N VAL A 107 14.44 8.68 -3.44
CA VAL A 107 13.19 9.35 -3.81
C VAL A 107 12.70 10.32 -2.72
N TRP A 108 12.93 9.99 -1.46
CA TRP A 108 12.35 10.74 -0.33
C TRP A 108 13.37 11.50 0.53
N ARG A 109 14.68 11.26 0.36
CA ARG A 109 15.72 11.92 1.20
C ARG A 109 15.84 13.42 0.96
N ASP A 110 15.66 13.88 -0.27
CA ASP A 110 15.95 15.24 -0.68
C ASP A 110 14.70 16.11 -0.89
N GLY A 111 13.53 15.66 -0.38
CA GLY A 111 12.31 16.41 -0.56
C GLY A 111 11.07 15.75 0.03
N ALA A 112 9.91 16.23 -0.39
CA ALA A 112 8.63 15.65 -0.05
C ALA A 112 8.20 14.62 -1.10
N VAL A 113 7.43 13.62 -0.67
CA VAL A 113 6.78 12.64 -1.54
C VAL A 113 5.27 12.75 -1.39
N MET A 114 4.56 12.84 -2.50
CA MET A 114 3.11 12.69 -2.53
C MET A 114 2.75 11.33 -3.15
N ILE A 115 2.19 10.47 -2.35
CA ILE A 115 1.57 9.25 -2.86
C ILE A 115 0.21 9.61 -3.42
N VAL A 116 -0.02 9.27 -4.68
CA VAL A 116 -1.23 9.58 -5.43
C VAL A 116 -1.85 8.30 -5.94
N LEU A 117 -3.08 8.01 -5.52
CA LEU A 117 -3.79 6.80 -5.91
C LEU A 117 -5.05 7.16 -6.71
N GLU A 118 -5.33 6.36 -7.73
CA GLU A 118 -6.51 6.52 -8.59
C GLU A 118 -7.80 6.21 -7.85
N THR A 119 -8.80 7.08 -8.04
CA THR A 119 -10.17 6.85 -7.57
C THR A 119 -11.10 6.36 -8.68
N LYS A 120 -10.65 6.38 -9.94
CA LYS A 120 -11.48 6.20 -11.15
C LYS A 120 -12.55 7.30 -11.32
N ARG A 121 -12.32 8.48 -10.70
CA ARG A 121 -13.12 9.71 -10.79
C ARG A 121 -12.23 10.88 -11.15
N ASP A 122 -12.72 12.10 -10.98
CA ASP A 122 -11.93 13.33 -11.19
C ASP A 122 -11.03 13.71 -10.00
N ASP A 123 -11.11 12.98 -8.91
CA ASP A 123 -10.28 13.14 -7.73
C ASP A 123 -9.19 12.07 -7.63
N PHE A 124 -8.29 12.24 -6.64
CA PHE A 124 -7.26 11.30 -6.25
C PHE A 124 -7.32 11.10 -4.73
N TYR A 125 -6.95 9.92 -4.28
CA TYR A 125 -6.52 9.78 -2.89
C TYR A 125 -5.06 10.18 -2.78
N VAL A 126 -4.73 11.05 -1.83
CA VAL A 126 -3.38 11.58 -1.66
C VAL A 126 -2.93 11.55 -0.21
N GLN A 127 -1.63 11.33 -0.02
CA GLN A 127 -0.94 11.46 1.26
C GLN A 127 0.44 12.04 1.01
N MET A 128 0.77 13.13 1.74
CA MET A 128 2.09 13.75 1.70
C MET A 128 2.99 13.17 2.77
N TYR A 129 4.26 12.97 2.43
CA TYR A 129 5.33 12.50 3.32
C TYR A 129 6.54 13.41 3.25
N GLY A 130 7.17 13.64 4.40
CA GLY A 130 8.47 14.32 4.47
C GLY A 130 9.64 13.38 4.24
N SER A 131 10.85 13.93 4.22
CA SER A 131 12.10 13.19 4.05
C SER A 131 12.39 12.17 5.17
N ASN A 132 11.66 12.22 6.26
CA ASN A 132 11.70 11.24 7.36
C ASN A 132 10.65 10.13 7.22
N GLN A 133 9.97 10.03 6.07
CA GLN A 133 8.87 9.10 5.77
C GLN A 133 7.64 9.26 6.70
N ARG A 134 7.50 10.39 7.38
CA ARG A 134 6.32 10.66 8.20
C ARG A 134 5.30 11.47 7.40
N PRO A 135 4.01 11.20 7.57
CA PRO A 135 2.97 12.03 6.99
C PRO A 135 3.12 13.50 7.41
N LEU A 136 2.98 14.42 6.45
CA LEU A 136 2.98 15.88 6.68
C LEU A 136 1.58 16.40 7.02
N GLY A 137 0.55 15.61 6.79
CA GLY A 137 -0.84 15.92 7.05
C GLY A 137 -1.73 14.68 6.92
N PRO A 138 -3.03 14.77 7.13
CA PRO A 138 -3.95 13.66 6.96
C PRO A 138 -4.04 13.24 5.49
N ALA A 139 -4.37 11.97 5.24
CA ALA A 139 -4.77 11.52 3.91
C ALA A 139 -6.06 12.23 3.47
N ALA A 140 -6.17 12.54 2.19
CA ALA A 140 -7.30 13.27 1.64
C ALA A 140 -7.75 12.72 0.28
N ALA A 141 -9.00 13.00 -0.08
CA ALA A 141 -9.47 12.93 -1.46
C ALA A 141 -9.43 14.34 -2.05
N VAL A 142 -8.65 14.54 -3.10
CA VAL A 142 -8.37 15.86 -3.67
C VAL A 142 -8.70 15.85 -5.16
N SER A 143 -9.47 16.84 -5.62
CA SER A 143 -9.78 16.96 -7.05
C SER A 143 -8.53 17.27 -7.86
N SER A 144 -8.53 16.90 -9.15
CA SER A 144 -7.42 17.20 -10.07
C SER A 144 -7.02 18.67 -10.06
N GLN A 145 -8.01 19.57 -9.96
CA GLN A 145 -7.80 21.02 -9.95
C GLN A 145 -7.12 21.52 -8.68
N ALA A 146 -7.36 20.85 -7.54
CA ALA A 146 -6.85 21.27 -6.24
C ALA A 146 -5.52 20.61 -5.84
N LEU A 147 -4.98 19.67 -6.65
CA LEU A 147 -3.75 18.95 -6.33
C LEU A 147 -2.55 19.88 -6.10
N ALA A 148 -2.40 20.87 -6.95
CA ALA A 148 -1.28 21.81 -6.86
C ALA A 148 -1.34 22.64 -5.57
N SER A 149 -2.51 23.21 -5.22
CA SER A 149 -2.68 23.95 -3.97
C SER A 149 -2.50 23.07 -2.75
N TYR A 150 -3.06 21.84 -2.76
CA TYR A 150 -2.87 20.90 -1.67
C TYR A 150 -1.37 20.58 -1.43
N ALA A 151 -0.59 20.42 -2.49
CA ALA A 151 0.83 20.16 -2.37
C ALA A 151 1.58 21.39 -1.81
N THR A 152 1.27 22.61 -2.28
CA THR A 152 1.93 23.83 -1.83
C THR A 152 1.59 24.20 -0.39
N ASP A 153 0.42 23.85 0.09
CA ASP A 153 0.02 24.12 1.49
C ASP A 153 0.83 23.27 2.50
N LEU A 154 1.39 22.14 2.05
CA LEU A 154 2.12 21.17 2.89
C LEU A 154 3.64 21.15 2.63
N THR A 155 4.14 21.92 1.65
CA THR A 155 5.56 21.99 1.29
C THR A 155 6.05 23.43 1.22
N SER A 156 7.36 23.64 1.41
CA SER A 156 7.97 24.95 1.16
C SER A 156 8.25 25.13 -0.34
N SER A 157 8.21 26.36 -0.82
CA SER A 157 8.48 26.72 -2.23
C SER A 157 9.88 26.35 -2.76
N LYS A 158 10.78 25.89 -1.89
CA LYS A 158 12.14 25.45 -2.23
C LYS A 158 12.29 23.93 -2.30
N ASP A 159 11.25 23.19 -1.92
CA ASP A 159 11.31 21.74 -1.81
C ASP A 159 11.17 21.07 -3.18
N THR A 160 11.79 19.92 -3.28
CA THR A 160 11.54 18.96 -4.35
C THR A 160 10.30 18.14 -3.99
N LEU A 161 9.37 17.98 -4.92
CA LEU A 161 8.21 17.13 -4.77
C LEU A 161 8.28 15.96 -5.72
N THR A 162 8.28 14.74 -5.20
CA THR A 162 8.18 13.52 -6.00
C THR A 162 6.78 12.93 -5.88
N LEU A 163 6.15 12.65 -7.01
CA LEU A 163 4.88 11.93 -7.09
C LEU A 163 5.14 10.44 -7.28
N ALA A 164 4.44 9.59 -6.53
CA ALA A 164 4.47 8.13 -6.68
C ALA A 164 3.07 7.53 -6.47
N GLY A 165 2.86 6.29 -6.91
CA GLY A 165 1.58 5.60 -6.86
C GLY A 165 0.97 5.39 -8.25
N ASP A 166 -0.17 4.72 -8.32
CA ASP A 166 -0.82 4.38 -9.59
C ASP A 166 -1.47 5.57 -10.29
N GLY A 167 -1.79 6.66 -9.56
CA GLY A 167 -2.29 7.94 -10.10
C GLY A 167 -1.20 8.88 -10.61
N VAL A 168 0.08 8.52 -10.53
CA VAL A 168 1.22 9.43 -10.78
C VAL A 168 1.19 10.07 -12.16
N LYS A 169 0.85 9.33 -13.20
CA LYS A 169 0.87 9.83 -14.58
C LYS A 169 -0.15 10.95 -14.79
N ARG A 170 -1.39 10.75 -14.35
CA ARG A 170 -2.47 11.74 -14.47
C ARG A 170 -2.19 12.96 -13.57
N ALA A 171 -1.80 12.73 -12.33
CA ALA A 171 -1.47 13.80 -11.39
C ALA A 171 -0.29 14.67 -11.85
N PHE A 172 0.75 14.07 -12.41
CA PHE A 172 1.90 14.82 -12.95
C PHE A 172 1.46 15.78 -14.06
N ASN A 173 0.68 15.33 -15.03
CA ASN A 173 0.17 16.17 -16.12
C ASN A 173 -0.69 17.34 -15.60
N GLU A 174 -1.45 17.13 -14.52
CA GLU A 174 -2.26 18.17 -13.89
C GLU A 174 -1.43 19.22 -13.15
N MET A 175 -0.24 18.87 -12.68
CA MET A 175 0.58 19.70 -11.80
C MET A 175 1.80 20.34 -12.48
N GLU A 176 2.30 19.75 -13.59
CA GLU A 176 3.60 20.08 -14.20
C GLU A 176 3.85 21.58 -14.46
N ASN A 177 2.81 22.35 -14.78
CA ASN A 177 2.94 23.78 -15.07
C ASN A 177 2.31 24.70 -14.01
N LYS A 178 1.89 24.15 -12.88
CA LYS A 178 1.13 24.89 -11.86
C LYS A 178 1.92 25.13 -10.58
N LEU A 179 3.08 24.51 -10.44
CA LEU A 179 3.90 24.54 -9.22
C LEU A 179 5.17 25.34 -9.44
N GLY A 180 5.52 26.20 -8.48
CA GLY A 180 6.85 26.79 -8.37
C GLY A 180 7.92 25.83 -7.80
N LEU A 181 7.63 24.53 -7.73
CA LEU A 181 8.45 23.47 -7.17
C LEU A 181 9.10 22.63 -8.27
N ARG A 182 10.22 21.97 -7.95
CA ARG A 182 10.77 20.91 -8.80
C ARG A 182 9.92 19.66 -8.65
N LEU A 183 9.17 19.30 -9.69
CA LEU A 183 8.28 18.16 -9.72
C LEU A 183 8.96 16.97 -10.41
N TYR A 184 8.97 15.83 -9.72
CA TYR A 184 9.44 14.55 -10.25
C TYR A 184 8.34 13.52 -10.19
N ARG A 185 8.41 12.53 -11.08
CA ARG A 185 7.55 11.35 -11.02
C ARG A 185 8.39 10.11 -10.80
N GLN A 186 7.95 9.26 -9.90
CA GLN A 186 8.53 7.97 -9.63
C GLN A 186 7.57 6.88 -10.11
N GLU A 187 7.90 6.26 -11.23
CA GLU A 187 7.22 5.04 -11.64
C GLU A 187 7.80 3.88 -10.81
N SER A 188 6.96 3.23 -10.06
CA SER A 188 7.31 2.05 -9.27
C SER A 188 6.37 0.90 -9.62
N ALA A 189 6.87 -0.32 -9.48
CA ALA A 189 5.99 -1.48 -9.51
C ALA A 189 4.94 -1.34 -8.40
N ALA A 190 3.72 -1.79 -8.66
CA ALA A 190 2.70 -1.85 -7.62
C ALA A 190 3.22 -2.74 -6.47
N PRO A 191 3.16 -2.27 -5.22
CA PRO A 191 3.52 -3.11 -4.09
C PRO A 191 2.55 -4.30 -3.98
N ASP A 192 3.04 -5.38 -3.40
CA ASP A 192 2.25 -6.59 -3.23
C ASP A 192 2.35 -7.17 -1.80
N ALA A 193 1.77 -8.34 -1.59
CA ALA A 193 1.76 -8.99 -0.28
C ALA A 193 3.15 -9.30 0.30
N ARG A 194 4.22 -9.38 -0.52
CA ARG A 194 5.59 -9.53 -0.03
C ARG A 194 6.05 -8.28 0.70
N ASP A 195 5.73 -7.13 0.12
CA ASP A 195 6.10 -5.84 0.67
C ASP A 195 5.26 -5.54 1.92
N LEU A 196 3.97 -5.88 1.87
CA LEU A 196 3.09 -5.84 3.03
C LEU A 196 3.64 -6.71 4.18
N ALA A 197 4.07 -7.93 3.89
CA ALA A 197 4.66 -8.82 4.91
C ALA A 197 5.91 -8.22 5.55
N ARG A 198 6.81 -7.63 4.74
CA ARG A 198 8.03 -6.96 5.24
C ARG A 198 7.68 -5.77 6.13
N LEU A 199 6.72 -4.95 5.72
CA LEU A 199 6.29 -3.77 6.47
C LEU A 199 5.66 -4.17 7.81
N VAL A 200 4.76 -5.15 7.82
CA VAL A 200 4.13 -5.66 9.05
C VAL A 200 5.17 -6.21 10.02
N VAL A 201 6.17 -6.95 9.53
CA VAL A 201 7.27 -7.46 10.37
C VAL A 201 8.11 -6.33 10.97
N ALA A 202 8.42 -5.31 10.19
CA ALA A 202 9.19 -4.16 10.65
C ALA A 202 8.46 -3.37 11.74
N GLU A 203 7.16 -3.20 11.61
CA GLU A 203 6.33 -2.49 12.58
C GLU A 203 6.02 -3.34 13.82
N ALA A 204 5.69 -4.63 13.65
CA ALA A 204 5.43 -5.53 14.78
C ALA A 204 6.68 -5.75 15.65
N GLY A 205 7.88 -5.62 15.11
CA GLY A 205 9.13 -5.66 15.87
C GLY A 205 9.42 -4.41 16.70
N ARG A 206 8.61 -3.34 16.55
CA ARG A 206 8.72 -2.08 17.31
C ARG A 206 7.75 -1.99 18.49
N ILE A 207 6.82 -2.93 18.60
CA ILE A 207 5.84 -3.06 19.69
C ILE A 207 6.37 -4.07 20.71
#